data_103174db1d3ec643c4565856b8c44ad5
#
_entry.id   103174db1d3ec643c4565856b8c44ad5
#
_cell.length_a   1.000
_cell.length_b   1.000
_cell.length_c   1.000
_cell.angle_alpha   90.00
_cell.angle_beta   90.00
_cell.angle_gamma   90.00
#
_symmetry.space_group_name_H-M   'P 1'
#
loop_
_entity.id
_entity.type
_entity.pdbx_description
1 polymer ?
#
loop_
_entity_poly.entity_id
_entity_poly.type
_entity_poly.pdbx_seq_one_letter_code
_entity_poly.pdbx_strand_id
1 'polypeptide(L)'
;MFKKLFGQSDKAAPASRLATVRNITVGRTVALDPLAWRRLGDETHFTLDRDVLDITAQGLVTLDDGQFVHRFYTDDHVMLQAMSDDEAGAESYDFSLFIPWTSAYPPGERERRIWRDRLSAPVFHGAAEELPDYPRFWFAESDANQPPVTLWETIWDDRAATTPYAKIFQTCMLYGRDLAGGRELMIALEQQPEGGETTHEIMIGIPLEMAEFRA
;
A
#
# COMPACT_ATOMS: atom_id res chain seq x y z
N MET A 1 -23.18 -54.80 23.72
CA MET A 1 -23.73 -53.43 23.67
C MET A 1 -22.58 -52.45 23.71
N PHE A 2 -21.98 -52.14 22.57
CA PHE A 2 -20.81 -51.26 22.46
C PHE A 2 -21.18 -49.94 21.83
N LYS A 3 -21.15 -48.86 22.60
CA LYS A 3 -21.25 -47.49 22.12
C LYS A 3 -19.96 -47.12 21.40
N LYS A 4 -20.02 -46.91 20.10
CA LYS A 4 -18.99 -46.22 19.31
C LYS A 4 -18.97 -44.74 19.73
N LEU A 5 -17.89 -44.34 20.39
CA LEU A 5 -17.55 -42.92 20.48
C LEU A 5 -17.13 -42.46 19.09
N PHE A 6 -17.90 -41.55 18.53
CA PHE A 6 -17.47 -40.77 17.37
C PHE A 6 -16.45 -39.73 17.84
N GLY A 7 -15.18 -40.00 17.57
CA GLY A 7 -14.18 -38.99 17.60
C GLY A 7 -14.45 -38.03 16.44
N GLN A 8 -14.94 -36.85 16.75
CA GLN A 8 -14.93 -35.72 15.87
C GLN A 8 -13.45 -35.33 15.74
N SER A 9 -12.83 -35.66 14.61
CA SER A 9 -11.54 -35.10 14.27
C SER A 9 -11.81 -33.65 13.95
N ASP A 10 -11.40 -32.73 14.81
CA ASP A 10 -11.23 -31.35 14.48
C ASP A 10 -10.29 -31.31 13.28
N LYS A 11 -10.88 -31.13 12.08
CA LYS A 11 -10.11 -30.73 10.91
C LYS A 11 -9.56 -29.36 11.26
N ALA A 12 -8.27 -29.31 11.60
CA ALA A 12 -7.56 -28.05 11.67
C ALA A 12 -7.88 -27.27 10.38
N ALA A 13 -8.36 -26.05 10.55
CA ALA A 13 -8.56 -25.15 9.41
C ALA A 13 -7.27 -25.13 8.57
N PRO A 14 -7.36 -25.18 7.25
CA PRO A 14 -6.18 -25.14 6.41
C PRO A 14 -5.34 -23.92 6.82
N ALA A 15 -4.06 -24.13 7.05
CA ALA A 15 -3.15 -23.05 7.40
C ALA A 15 -3.26 -21.96 6.32
N SER A 16 -3.42 -20.71 6.75
CA SER A 16 -3.42 -19.57 5.85
C SER A 16 -2.14 -19.61 5.00
N ARG A 17 -2.28 -19.46 3.70
CA ARG A 17 -1.14 -19.33 2.77
C ARG A 17 -0.64 -17.89 2.67
N LEU A 18 -1.42 -16.93 3.15
CA LEU A 18 -1.02 -15.53 3.14
C LEU A 18 0.03 -15.26 4.22
N ALA A 19 1.00 -14.44 3.86
CA ALA A 19 1.97 -13.91 4.81
C ALA A 19 1.28 -13.28 6.01
N THR A 20 1.90 -13.39 7.17
CA THR A 20 1.47 -12.70 8.38
C THR A 20 2.61 -11.81 8.84
N VAL A 21 2.56 -10.54 8.42
CA VAL A 21 3.57 -9.53 8.73
C VAL A 21 3.27 -8.93 10.09
N ARG A 22 4.07 -9.21 11.11
CA ARG A 22 3.85 -8.69 12.48
C ARG A 22 2.43 -8.87 13.00
N ASN A 23 1.84 -10.02 12.77
CA ASN A 23 0.44 -10.35 13.01
C ASN A 23 -0.58 -9.68 12.08
N ILE A 24 -0.18 -8.84 11.13
CA ILE A 24 -1.09 -8.23 10.16
C ILE A 24 -1.38 -9.22 9.04
N THR A 25 -2.65 -9.44 8.75
CA THR A 25 -3.17 -10.24 7.64
C THR A 25 -4.66 -9.97 7.48
N VAL A 26 -5.28 -10.45 6.40
CA VAL A 26 -6.73 -10.33 6.15
C VAL A 26 -7.54 -10.83 7.36
N GLY A 27 -8.56 -10.05 7.72
CA GLY A 27 -9.47 -10.33 8.84
C GLY A 27 -8.91 -9.99 10.22
N ARG A 28 -7.78 -9.29 10.29
CA ARG A 28 -7.25 -8.73 11.54
C ARG A 28 -7.35 -7.20 11.57
N THR A 29 -7.25 -6.66 12.78
CA THR A 29 -7.22 -5.22 13.03
C THR A 29 -5.80 -4.76 13.33
N VAL A 30 -5.49 -3.52 12.97
CA VAL A 30 -4.25 -2.84 13.32
C VAL A 30 -4.61 -1.57 14.08
N ALA A 31 -4.15 -1.47 15.33
CA ALA A 31 -4.25 -0.24 16.11
C ALA A 31 -3.06 0.66 15.79
N LEU A 32 -3.32 1.93 15.56
CA LEU A 32 -2.34 2.98 15.22
C LEU A 32 -2.20 3.96 16.38
N ASP A 33 -1.02 4.54 16.55
CA ASP A 33 -0.84 5.69 17.42
C ASP A 33 -1.12 6.99 16.62
N PRO A 34 -2.16 7.75 16.93
CA PRO A 34 -2.47 9.00 16.23
C PRO A 34 -1.36 10.05 16.28
N LEU A 35 -0.40 9.94 17.19
CA LEU A 35 0.75 10.83 17.24
C LEU A 35 1.63 10.71 15.98
N ALA A 36 1.59 9.56 15.29
CA ALA A 36 2.32 9.34 14.06
C ALA A 36 2.03 10.41 12.99
N TRP A 37 0.78 10.89 12.90
CA TRP A 37 0.41 11.94 11.93
C TRP A 37 0.12 13.30 12.56
N ARG A 38 -0.37 13.35 13.80
CA ARG A 38 -0.67 14.63 14.48
C ARG A 38 0.59 15.49 14.67
N ARG A 39 1.77 14.86 14.82
CA ARG A 39 3.05 15.57 14.93
C ARG A 39 3.43 16.36 13.68
N LEU A 40 2.84 16.04 12.51
CA LEU A 40 3.13 16.73 11.25
C LEU A 40 2.55 18.14 11.19
N GLY A 41 1.60 18.48 12.07
CA GLY A 41 0.97 19.80 12.17
C GLY A 41 -0.03 20.08 11.07
N ASP A 42 -0.40 21.35 10.91
CA ASP A 42 -1.49 21.78 10.03
C ASP A 42 -1.11 21.81 8.53
N GLU A 43 0.18 21.66 8.22
CA GLU A 43 0.66 21.66 6.83
C GLU A 43 0.52 20.30 6.13
N THR A 44 0.20 19.24 6.89
CA THR A 44 0.02 17.91 6.32
C THR A 44 -1.31 17.76 5.60
N HIS A 45 -1.31 17.03 4.49
CA HIS A 45 -2.51 16.57 3.78
C HIS A 45 -2.93 15.17 4.22
N PHE A 46 -2.11 14.50 5.05
CA PHE A 46 -2.48 13.23 5.64
C PHE A 46 -3.46 13.44 6.79
N THR A 47 -4.71 12.99 6.60
CA THR A 47 -5.76 13.04 7.64
C THR A 47 -6.41 11.69 7.78
N LEU A 48 -6.38 11.13 8.99
CA LEU A 48 -7.06 9.89 9.31
C LEU A 48 -7.90 10.11 10.58
N ASP A 49 -9.20 9.86 10.50
CA ASP A 49 -10.18 10.13 11.55
C ASP A 49 -10.36 8.97 12.54
N ARG A 50 -9.62 7.87 12.34
CA ARG A 50 -9.63 6.68 13.18
C ARG A 50 -8.21 6.21 13.51
N ASP A 51 -8.10 5.41 14.54
CA ASP A 51 -6.85 4.80 15.03
C ASP A 51 -6.85 3.27 14.95
N VAL A 52 -7.87 2.69 14.29
CA VAL A 52 -7.97 1.24 14.05
C VAL A 52 -8.27 0.99 12.57
N LEU A 53 -7.51 0.10 11.96
CA LEU A 53 -7.70 -0.39 10.60
C LEU A 53 -8.20 -1.82 10.62
N ASP A 54 -9.32 -2.09 9.94
CA ASP A 54 -9.80 -3.44 9.67
C ASP A 54 -9.24 -3.89 8.32
N ILE A 55 -8.37 -4.91 8.31
CA ILE A 55 -7.72 -5.38 7.10
C ILE A 55 -8.65 -6.32 6.34
N THR A 56 -9.09 -5.90 5.18
CA THR A 56 -10.06 -6.62 4.33
C THR A 56 -9.41 -7.25 3.10
N ALA A 57 -8.24 -6.75 2.67
CA ALA A 57 -7.47 -7.36 1.60
C ALA A 57 -5.96 -7.23 1.85
N GLN A 58 -5.20 -8.11 1.20
CA GLN A 58 -3.74 -8.16 1.28
C GLN A 58 -3.14 -8.32 -0.11
N GLY A 59 -2.19 -7.44 -0.44
CA GLY A 59 -1.42 -7.45 -1.66
C GLY A 59 0.02 -7.95 -1.43
N LEU A 60 0.58 -8.55 -2.46
CA LEU A 60 1.99 -8.93 -2.51
C LEU A 60 2.59 -8.50 -3.85
N VAL A 61 3.71 -7.82 -3.78
CA VAL A 61 4.56 -7.46 -4.91
C VAL A 61 5.91 -8.11 -4.72
N THR A 62 6.44 -8.73 -5.78
CA THR A 62 7.83 -9.20 -5.84
C THR A 62 8.61 -8.21 -6.68
N LEU A 63 9.67 -7.64 -6.13
CA LEU A 63 10.56 -6.71 -6.81
C LEU A 63 11.67 -7.45 -7.57
N ASP A 64 12.27 -6.79 -8.57
CA ASP A 64 13.29 -7.36 -9.44
C ASP A 64 14.59 -7.74 -8.70
N ASP A 65 14.86 -7.09 -7.56
CA ASP A 65 16.00 -7.37 -6.69
C ASP A 65 15.76 -8.51 -5.68
N GLY A 66 14.55 -9.11 -5.72
CA GLY A 66 14.15 -10.22 -4.87
C GLY A 66 13.54 -9.80 -3.55
N GLN A 67 13.33 -8.51 -3.31
CA GLN A 67 12.58 -8.00 -2.17
C GLN A 67 11.07 -8.09 -2.40
N PHE A 68 10.31 -7.93 -1.34
CA PHE A 68 8.86 -8.03 -1.36
C PHE A 68 8.21 -6.79 -0.74
N VAL A 69 7.07 -6.40 -1.31
CA VAL A 69 6.20 -5.37 -0.72
C VAL A 69 4.91 -6.04 -0.31
N HIS A 70 4.61 -5.99 0.99
CA HIS A 70 3.33 -6.41 1.54
C HIS A 70 2.43 -5.20 1.71
N ARG A 71 1.22 -5.28 1.22
CA ARG A 71 0.21 -4.24 1.33
C ARG A 71 -1.04 -4.78 2.00
N PHE A 72 -1.63 -4.00 2.87
CA PHE A 72 -2.82 -4.35 3.63
C PHE A 72 -3.83 -3.24 3.45
N TYR A 73 -5.02 -3.60 2.99
CA TYR A 73 -6.05 -2.66 2.59
C TYR A 73 -7.25 -2.74 3.51
N THR A 74 -7.88 -1.60 3.73
CA THR A 74 -9.21 -1.47 4.33
C THR A 74 -10.26 -1.32 3.24
N ASP A 75 -11.56 -1.39 3.59
CA ASP A 75 -12.68 -1.22 2.64
C ASP A 75 -12.70 0.15 1.97
N ASP A 76 -12.22 1.18 2.66
CA ASP A 76 -12.09 2.55 2.14
C ASP A 76 -10.70 2.86 1.56
N HIS A 77 -9.98 1.82 1.18
CA HIS A 77 -8.71 1.89 0.47
C HIS A 77 -7.54 2.54 1.22
N VAL A 78 -7.60 2.66 2.55
CA VAL A 78 -6.40 2.97 3.34
C VAL A 78 -5.44 1.80 3.18
N MET A 79 -4.18 2.08 2.88
CA MET A 79 -3.15 1.08 2.61
C MET A 79 -2.02 1.19 3.63
N LEU A 80 -1.80 0.13 4.39
CA LEU A 80 -0.58 -0.07 5.17
C LEU A 80 0.39 -0.91 4.35
N GLN A 81 1.60 -0.41 4.13
CA GLN A 81 2.63 -1.07 3.32
C GLN A 81 3.85 -1.40 4.19
N ALA A 82 4.50 -2.52 3.92
CA ALA A 82 5.78 -2.92 4.50
C ALA A 82 6.70 -3.50 3.43
N MET A 83 8.00 -3.20 3.53
CA MET A 83 9.05 -3.91 2.79
C MET A 83 9.47 -5.16 3.54
N SER A 84 9.93 -6.19 2.83
CA SER A 84 10.49 -7.41 3.42
C SER A 84 11.53 -8.03 2.51
N ASP A 85 12.51 -8.70 3.12
CA ASP A 85 13.50 -9.50 2.40
C ASP A 85 13.02 -10.93 2.11
N ASP A 86 11.84 -11.30 2.64
CA ASP A 86 11.24 -12.61 2.42
C ASP A 86 9.73 -12.53 2.12
N GLU A 87 9.24 -13.49 1.33
CA GLU A 87 7.83 -13.58 0.93
C GLU A 87 6.88 -13.80 2.11
N ALA A 88 7.36 -14.41 3.19
CA ALA A 88 6.55 -14.63 4.39
C ALA A 88 6.42 -13.38 5.27
N GLY A 89 7.22 -12.34 5.00
CA GLY A 89 7.20 -11.08 5.72
C GLY A 89 7.74 -11.17 7.15
N ALA A 90 8.61 -12.16 7.44
CA ALA A 90 9.14 -12.37 8.78
C ALA A 90 10.06 -11.23 9.22
N GLU A 91 10.85 -10.71 8.28
CA GLU A 91 11.78 -9.58 8.49
C GLU A 91 11.29 -8.35 7.72
N SER A 92 10.19 -7.78 8.21
CA SER A 92 9.59 -6.60 7.57
C SER A 92 10.09 -5.31 8.18
N TYR A 93 10.29 -4.31 7.33
CA TYR A 93 10.81 -2.97 7.64
C TYR A 93 10.12 -1.91 6.76
N ASP A 94 10.49 -0.65 6.91
CA ASP A 94 10.01 0.49 6.12
C ASP A 94 8.48 0.53 5.98
N PHE A 95 7.81 0.55 7.14
CA PHE A 95 6.36 0.67 7.17
C PHE A 95 5.90 2.05 6.74
N SER A 96 4.85 2.09 5.93
CA SER A 96 4.22 3.34 5.49
C SER A 96 2.72 3.18 5.47
N LEU A 97 2.00 4.22 5.84
CA LEU A 97 0.54 4.28 5.82
C LEU A 97 0.10 5.30 4.79
N PHE A 98 -0.81 4.92 3.90
CA PHE A 98 -1.34 5.78 2.84
C PHE A 98 -2.86 5.86 2.92
N ILE A 99 -3.39 7.05 2.68
CA ILE A 99 -4.83 7.30 2.50
C ILE A 99 -5.10 7.70 1.05
N PRO A 100 -6.25 7.34 0.47
CA PRO A 100 -6.61 7.77 -0.87
C PRO A 100 -6.81 9.29 -0.91
N TRP A 101 -6.30 9.93 -1.97
CA TRP A 101 -6.48 11.36 -2.21
C TRP A 101 -7.34 11.62 -3.45
N THR A 102 -6.91 11.15 -4.61
CA THR A 102 -7.68 11.22 -5.85
C THR A 102 -7.63 9.90 -6.59
N SER A 103 -8.72 9.60 -7.30
CA SER A 103 -8.79 8.50 -8.27
C SER A 103 -9.58 8.98 -9.48
N ALA A 104 -9.05 8.75 -10.69
CA ALA A 104 -9.67 9.17 -11.94
C ALA A 104 -9.42 8.16 -13.07
N TYR A 105 -10.40 8.02 -13.94
CA TYR A 105 -10.25 7.28 -15.20
C TYR A 105 -9.67 8.21 -16.26
N PRO A 106 -8.49 7.95 -16.85
CA PRO A 106 -7.97 8.76 -17.92
C PRO A 106 -8.88 8.61 -19.17
N PRO A 107 -9.31 9.72 -19.80
CA PRO A 107 -10.23 9.66 -20.93
C PRO A 107 -9.60 9.07 -22.20
N GLY A 108 -8.27 8.89 -22.23
CA GLY A 108 -7.59 8.30 -23.37
C GLY A 108 -6.08 8.21 -23.24
N GLU A 109 -5.42 7.76 -24.31
CA GLU A 109 -3.98 7.49 -24.31
C GLU A 109 -3.12 8.76 -24.18
N ARG A 110 -3.67 9.93 -24.60
CA ARG A 110 -2.98 11.21 -24.44
C ARG A 110 -2.81 11.55 -22.95
N GLU A 111 -3.86 11.41 -22.18
CA GLU A 111 -3.90 11.70 -20.75
C GLU A 111 -3.03 10.71 -19.97
N ARG A 112 -3.04 9.42 -20.37
CA ARG A 112 -2.14 8.40 -19.81
C ARG A 112 -0.66 8.76 -20.05
N ARG A 113 -0.31 9.23 -21.25
CA ARG A 113 1.06 9.66 -21.54
C ARG A 113 1.45 10.88 -20.70
N ILE A 114 0.57 11.89 -20.58
CA ILE A 114 0.81 13.05 -19.73
C ILE A 114 1.04 12.61 -18.27
N TRP A 115 0.26 11.66 -17.79
CA TRP A 115 0.41 11.12 -16.45
C TRP A 115 1.78 10.44 -16.24
N ARG A 116 2.20 9.59 -17.17
CA ARG A 116 3.52 8.93 -17.12
C ARG A 116 4.68 9.94 -17.21
N ASP A 117 4.52 11.00 -17.98
CA ASP A 117 5.50 12.08 -18.02
C ASP A 117 5.61 12.79 -16.66
N ARG A 118 4.48 13.01 -15.95
CA ARG A 118 4.46 13.52 -14.57
C ARG A 118 5.14 12.57 -13.59
N LEU A 119 4.87 11.26 -13.69
CA LEU A 119 5.51 10.24 -12.87
C LEU A 119 7.03 10.16 -13.08
N SER A 120 7.53 10.60 -14.22
CA SER A 120 8.97 10.59 -14.52
C SER A 120 9.69 11.81 -13.95
N ALA A 121 9.00 12.88 -13.61
CA ALA A 121 9.58 14.16 -13.22
C ALA A 121 10.25 14.12 -11.84
N PRO A 122 11.31 14.92 -11.60
CA PRO A 122 11.96 15.02 -10.29
C PRO A 122 11.08 15.68 -9.22
N VAL A 123 10.04 16.41 -9.64
CA VAL A 123 9.05 17.04 -8.79
C VAL A 123 7.66 16.77 -9.36
N PHE A 124 6.76 16.29 -8.51
CA PHE A 124 5.35 16.22 -8.86
C PHE A 124 4.67 17.53 -8.49
N HIS A 125 4.20 18.28 -9.51
CA HIS A 125 3.46 19.52 -9.31
C HIS A 125 2.00 19.21 -9.00
N GLY A 126 1.61 19.39 -7.74
CA GLY A 126 0.33 18.93 -7.21
C GLY A 126 -0.84 19.92 -7.34
N ALA A 127 -0.63 21.12 -7.92
CA ALA A 127 -1.64 22.18 -7.93
C ALA A 127 -2.98 21.78 -8.58
N ALA A 128 -2.97 20.88 -9.56
CA ALA A 128 -4.18 20.37 -10.21
C ALA A 128 -5.03 19.49 -9.29
N GLU A 129 -4.43 18.92 -8.28
CA GLU A 129 -5.04 18.04 -7.28
C GLU A 129 -5.20 18.71 -5.90
N GLU A 130 -5.03 20.05 -5.86
CA GLU A 130 -5.06 20.85 -4.62
C GLU A 130 -3.98 20.43 -3.61
N LEU A 131 -2.83 19.97 -4.13
CA LEU A 131 -1.67 19.55 -3.36
C LEU A 131 -0.49 20.51 -3.59
N PRO A 132 0.46 20.59 -2.65
CA PRO A 132 1.74 21.24 -2.87
C PRO A 132 2.61 20.45 -3.85
N ASP A 133 3.77 20.99 -4.16
CA ASP A 133 4.79 20.26 -4.90
C ASP A 133 5.49 19.24 -4.02
N TYR A 134 5.70 18.03 -4.58
CA TYR A 134 6.41 16.96 -3.91
C TYR A 134 7.68 16.60 -4.68
N PRO A 135 8.88 16.82 -4.13
CA PRO A 135 10.12 16.25 -4.66
C PRO A 135 10.03 14.72 -4.72
N ARG A 136 10.67 14.14 -5.73
CA ARG A 136 10.73 12.69 -5.87
C ARG A 136 11.53 12.08 -4.71
N PHE A 137 11.00 11.00 -4.12
CA PHE A 137 11.63 10.29 -3.01
C PHE A 137 12.48 9.11 -3.51
N TRP A 138 11.92 8.26 -4.38
CA TRP A 138 12.73 7.24 -5.05
C TRP A 138 13.65 7.90 -6.09
N PHE A 139 14.91 7.46 -6.12
CA PHE A 139 15.93 8.05 -7.02
C PHE A 139 16.17 9.55 -6.77
N ALA A 140 16.10 9.98 -5.50
CA ALA A 140 16.19 11.38 -5.10
C ALA A 140 17.57 12.00 -5.38
N GLU A 141 18.60 11.18 -5.61
CA GLU A 141 19.95 11.61 -5.96
C GLU A 141 20.08 12.20 -7.38
N SER A 142 19.04 12.09 -8.19
CA SER A 142 19.03 12.57 -9.57
C SER A 142 17.95 13.62 -9.81
N ASP A 143 18.34 14.79 -10.32
CA ASP A 143 17.42 15.84 -10.78
C ASP A 143 16.89 15.60 -12.20
N ALA A 144 17.37 14.57 -12.90
CA ALA A 144 16.88 14.19 -14.22
C ALA A 144 15.58 13.38 -14.11
N ASN A 145 14.79 13.38 -15.16
CA ASN A 145 13.65 12.48 -15.27
C ASN A 145 14.11 11.02 -15.09
N GLN A 146 13.34 10.24 -14.33
CA GLN A 146 13.58 8.83 -14.13
C GLN A 146 12.35 8.03 -14.57
N PRO A 147 12.52 6.89 -15.22
CA PRO A 147 11.37 6.04 -15.54
C PRO A 147 10.65 5.64 -14.26
N PRO A 148 9.30 5.70 -14.25
CA PRO A 148 8.55 5.21 -13.10
C PRO A 148 8.73 3.71 -12.93
N VAL A 149 8.58 3.24 -11.69
CA VAL A 149 8.67 1.82 -11.34
C VAL A 149 7.42 1.11 -11.85
N THR A 150 7.61 -0.05 -12.48
CA THR A 150 6.50 -0.91 -12.91
C THR A 150 6.52 -2.21 -12.11
N LEU A 151 5.34 -2.66 -11.68
CA LEU A 151 5.22 -3.85 -10.85
C LEU A 151 3.87 -4.53 -11.04
N TRP A 152 3.80 -5.80 -10.69
CA TRP A 152 2.58 -6.56 -10.55
C TRP A 152 2.26 -6.77 -9.08
N GLU A 153 1.04 -6.45 -8.69
CA GLU A 153 0.50 -6.77 -7.38
C GLU A 153 -0.52 -7.89 -7.50
N THR A 154 -0.38 -8.90 -6.65
CA THR A 154 -1.37 -9.97 -6.50
C THR A 154 -2.12 -9.74 -5.20
N ILE A 155 -3.47 -9.69 -5.24
CA ILE A 155 -4.32 -9.32 -4.12
C ILE A 155 -5.22 -10.48 -3.72
N TRP A 156 -5.40 -10.68 -2.42
CA TRP A 156 -6.33 -11.63 -1.79
C TRP A 156 -7.23 -10.89 -0.81
N ASP A 157 -8.52 -11.23 -0.82
CA ASP A 157 -9.56 -10.73 0.09
C ASP A 157 -10.04 -11.81 1.09
N ASP A 158 -9.59 -13.05 0.91
CA ASP A 158 -9.86 -14.17 1.82
C ASP A 158 -8.55 -14.81 2.27
N ARG A 159 -8.36 -14.89 3.58
CA ARG A 159 -7.18 -15.51 4.20
C ARG A 159 -7.00 -16.99 3.85
N ALA A 160 -8.09 -17.70 3.60
CA ALA A 160 -8.09 -19.11 3.20
C ALA A 160 -8.03 -19.31 1.70
N ALA A 161 -8.17 -18.24 0.90
CA ALA A 161 -8.21 -18.32 -0.55
C ALA A 161 -6.91 -18.89 -1.13
N THR A 162 -7.07 -19.82 -2.05
CA THR A 162 -5.95 -20.41 -2.82
C THR A 162 -5.71 -19.68 -4.13
N THR A 163 -6.69 -18.90 -4.58
CA THR A 163 -6.63 -18.08 -5.80
C THR A 163 -6.70 -16.61 -5.43
N PRO A 164 -5.89 -15.75 -6.07
CA PRO A 164 -5.99 -14.33 -5.85
C PRO A 164 -7.36 -13.78 -6.29
N TYR A 165 -7.82 -12.76 -5.57
CA TYR A 165 -8.97 -11.95 -5.93
C TYR A 165 -8.70 -11.10 -7.17
N ALA A 166 -7.52 -10.49 -7.25
CA ALA A 166 -7.12 -9.64 -8.36
C ALA A 166 -5.62 -9.70 -8.62
N LYS A 167 -5.24 -9.33 -9.86
CA LYS A 167 -3.88 -8.95 -10.22
C LYS A 167 -3.92 -7.57 -10.87
N ILE A 168 -3.03 -6.69 -10.44
CA ILE A 168 -3.00 -5.30 -10.88
C ILE A 168 -1.61 -4.97 -11.37
N PHE A 169 -1.50 -4.53 -12.62
CA PHE A 169 -0.30 -3.91 -13.14
C PHE A 169 -0.25 -2.45 -12.69
N GLN A 170 0.86 -2.00 -12.16
CA GLN A 170 1.04 -0.65 -11.66
C GLN A 170 2.28 -0.02 -12.29
N THR A 171 2.15 1.27 -12.61
CA THR A 171 3.26 2.16 -12.92
C THR A 171 3.22 3.27 -11.87
N CYS A 172 4.26 3.40 -11.05
CA CYS A 172 4.20 4.29 -9.88
C CYS A 172 5.51 5.03 -9.63
N MET A 173 5.40 6.11 -8.86
CA MET A 173 6.53 6.83 -8.32
C MET A 173 6.19 7.34 -6.92
N LEU A 174 7.16 7.24 -6.01
CA LEU A 174 7.06 7.76 -4.66
C LEU A 174 7.74 9.11 -4.57
N TYR A 175 7.02 10.04 -4.00
CA TYR A 175 7.43 11.42 -3.72
C TYR A 175 7.35 11.67 -2.21
N GLY A 176 7.98 12.73 -1.73
CA GLY A 176 7.91 13.08 -0.32
C GLY A 176 8.37 14.50 -0.07
N ARG A 177 7.86 15.08 0.99
CA ARG A 177 8.29 16.41 1.47
C ARG A 177 8.52 16.37 2.98
N ASP A 178 9.48 17.14 3.44
CA ASP A 178 9.76 17.26 4.86
C ASP A 178 8.85 18.35 5.47
N LEU A 179 8.24 18.02 6.60
CA LEU A 179 7.45 18.90 7.45
C LEU A 179 8.16 19.05 8.80
N ALA A 180 7.77 20.04 9.60
CA ALA A 180 8.40 20.28 10.88
C ALA A 180 8.38 19.08 11.85
N GLY A 181 7.33 18.23 11.76
CA GLY A 181 7.14 17.06 12.62
C GLY A 181 7.52 15.73 11.98
N GLY A 182 8.07 15.70 10.76
CA GLY A 182 8.42 14.47 10.05
C GLY A 182 8.29 14.61 8.55
N ARG A 183 7.98 13.50 7.89
CA ARG A 183 7.85 13.44 6.42
C ARG A 183 6.44 13.07 6.01
N GLU A 184 5.92 13.76 5.01
CA GLU A 184 4.74 13.36 4.26
C GLU A 184 5.17 12.73 2.94
N LEU A 185 4.57 11.60 2.63
CA LEU A 185 4.79 10.84 1.41
C LEU A 185 3.61 11.04 0.46
N MET A 186 3.86 10.88 -0.82
CA MET A 186 2.83 10.79 -1.84
C MET A 186 3.21 9.69 -2.82
N ILE A 187 2.35 8.70 -3.01
CA ILE A 187 2.51 7.74 -4.09
C ILE A 187 1.52 8.08 -5.21
N ALA A 188 2.04 8.26 -6.42
CA ALA A 188 1.22 8.46 -7.61
C ALA A 188 1.32 7.22 -8.50
N LEU A 189 0.15 6.71 -8.93
CA LEU A 189 0.02 5.43 -9.61
C LEU A 189 -0.81 5.54 -10.89
N GLU A 190 -0.42 4.80 -11.91
CA GLU A 190 -1.32 4.30 -12.95
C GLU A 190 -1.56 2.83 -12.66
N GLN A 191 -2.80 2.42 -12.46
CA GLN A 191 -3.17 1.04 -12.13
C GLN A 191 -4.03 0.45 -13.25
N GLN A 192 -3.77 -0.79 -13.58
CA GLN A 192 -4.56 -1.55 -14.56
C GLN A 192 -4.81 -2.96 -14.03
N PRO A 193 -6.00 -3.23 -13.47
CA PRO A 193 -6.41 -4.59 -13.15
C PRO A 193 -6.40 -5.47 -14.39
N GLU A 194 -6.11 -6.75 -14.23
CA GLU A 194 -6.14 -7.72 -15.32
C GLU A 194 -7.55 -7.78 -15.93
N GLY A 195 -7.68 -7.39 -17.20
CA GLY A 195 -8.97 -7.28 -17.89
C GLY A 195 -9.82 -6.07 -17.50
N GLY A 196 -9.32 -5.15 -16.66
CA GLY A 196 -10.00 -3.96 -16.19
C GLY A 196 -9.58 -2.67 -16.88
N GLU A 197 -10.21 -1.58 -16.48
CA GLU A 197 -9.87 -0.23 -16.95
C GLU A 197 -8.70 0.35 -16.16
N THR A 198 -7.96 1.26 -16.82
CA THR A 198 -6.85 1.96 -16.18
C THR A 198 -7.38 3.10 -15.30
N THR A 199 -6.81 3.25 -14.10
CA THR A 199 -7.02 4.39 -13.21
C THR A 199 -5.72 5.12 -12.94
N HIS A 200 -5.81 6.43 -12.71
CA HIS A 200 -4.75 7.26 -12.15
C HIS A 200 -5.11 7.56 -10.70
N GLU A 201 -4.19 7.31 -9.79
CA GLU A 201 -4.43 7.48 -8.35
C GLU A 201 -3.30 8.23 -7.67
N ILE A 202 -3.67 9.02 -6.68
CA ILE A 202 -2.75 9.62 -5.73
C ILE A 202 -3.18 9.18 -4.34
N MET A 203 -2.21 8.76 -3.56
CA MET A 203 -2.38 8.51 -2.14
C MET A 203 -1.37 9.35 -1.36
N ILE A 204 -1.84 9.96 -0.27
CA ILE A 204 -0.98 10.68 0.66
C ILE A 204 -0.61 9.75 1.82
N GLY A 205 0.62 9.79 2.25
CA GLY A 205 1.10 8.84 3.24
C GLY A 205 2.10 9.43 4.23
N ILE A 206 2.44 8.58 5.18
CA ILE A 206 3.46 8.86 6.20
C ILE A 206 4.31 7.59 6.42
N PRO A 207 5.60 7.72 6.73
CA PRO A 207 6.35 6.60 7.29
C PRO A 207 5.83 6.30 8.69
N LEU A 208 5.80 5.01 9.06
CA LEU A 208 5.45 4.55 10.39
C LEU A 208 6.62 3.86 11.06
N GLU A 209 6.89 4.27 12.29
CA GLU A 209 7.80 3.53 13.17
C GLU A 209 7.09 2.30 13.76
N MET A 210 7.88 1.27 14.06
CA MET A 210 7.36 0.01 14.59
C MET A 210 6.62 0.15 15.93
N ALA A 211 6.89 1.21 16.68
CA ALA A 211 6.22 1.51 17.94
C ALA A 211 4.87 2.22 17.75
N GLU A 212 4.56 2.71 16.54
CA GLU A 212 3.38 3.50 16.23
C GLU A 212 2.17 2.67 15.78
N PHE A 213 2.34 1.33 15.70
CA PHE A 213 1.22 0.42 15.39
C PHE A 213 1.38 -0.94 16.07
N ARG A 214 0.27 -1.66 16.18
CA ARG A 214 0.21 -3.05 16.65
C ARG A 214 -1.00 -3.79 16.09
N ALA A 215 -0.85 -5.09 15.82
CA ALA A 215 -1.92 -5.99 15.38
C ALA A 215 -2.04 -7.22 16.31
#